data_051a74c750b8c404804d5c481e07584e
#
_entry.id   051a74c750b8c404804d5c481e07584e
#
_cell.length_a   1.000
_cell.length_b   1.000
_cell.length_c   1.000
_cell.angle_alpha   90.00
_cell.angle_beta   90.00
_cell.angle_gamma   90.00
#
_symmetry.space_group_name_H-M   'P 1'
#
loop_
_entity.id
_entity.type
_entity.pdbx_description
1 polymer ?
#
loop_
_entity_poly.entity_id
_entity_poly.type
_entity_poly.pdbx_seq_one_letter_code
_entity_poly.pdbx_strand_id
1 'polypeptide(L)'
;MQAIQAKYKNKKDQASMMAMQEETQLLYQKYGISPMGSCVQMLIQMPILFALYRVFYNIPAYLSGVKGSFTGLVDSIQQTSGYQNTLVSLMEKYNVVTSSGLNASNAASKLADASGDTLSNYIIDILYKLPSKGWDALMDGKFFDGIQSAVEKTHDALLHFNYFLGLNISDTPWYIITVSYTHLRAHETKAN
;
A
#
# COMPACT_ATOMS: atom_id res chain seq x y z
N MET A 1 15.15 13.68 37.16
CA MET A 1 13.81 13.67 36.56
C MET A 1 12.71 13.39 37.58
N GLN A 2 12.67 12.24 38.23
CA GLN A 2 11.61 11.88 39.19
C GLN A 2 11.43 12.92 40.31
N ALA A 3 12.52 13.47 40.84
CA ALA A 3 12.48 14.51 41.90
C ALA A 3 11.82 15.82 41.42
N ILE A 4 12.10 16.26 40.20
CA ILE A 4 11.45 17.43 39.60
C ILE A 4 9.95 17.18 39.38
N GLN A 5 9.59 16.03 38.83
CA GLN A 5 8.20 15.66 38.64
C GLN A 5 7.41 15.57 39.97
N ALA A 6 8.04 15.03 41.01
CA ALA A 6 7.44 14.97 42.37
C ALA A 6 7.22 16.38 42.97
N LYS A 7 8.16 17.31 42.76
CA LYS A 7 8.07 18.70 43.23
C LYS A 7 6.88 19.47 42.65
N TYR A 8 6.53 19.15 41.39
CA TYR A 8 5.45 19.85 40.66
C TYR A 8 4.17 19.03 40.47
N LYS A 9 4.11 17.81 41.03
CA LYS A 9 2.99 16.85 40.80
C LYS A 9 1.60 17.39 41.08
N ASN A 10 1.45 18.33 42.00
CA ASN A 10 0.17 18.89 42.42
C ASN A 10 -0.04 20.35 41.97
N LYS A 11 0.87 20.91 41.19
CA LYS A 11 0.82 22.30 40.72
C LYS A 11 0.46 22.29 39.23
N LYS A 12 -0.75 22.74 38.89
CA LYS A 12 -1.26 22.78 37.52
C LYS A 12 -1.34 24.21 36.97
N ASP A 13 -0.81 25.20 37.68
CA ASP A 13 -0.75 26.57 37.23
C ASP A 13 0.35 26.76 36.17
N GLN A 14 0.14 27.68 35.26
CA GLN A 14 1.02 27.91 34.11
C GLN A 14 2.44 28.29 34.55
N ALA A 15 2.57 29.06 35.63
CA ALA A 15 3.85 29.44 36.18
C ALA A 15 4.66 28.24 36.70
N SER A 16 4.01 27.29 37.37
CA SER A 16 4.67 26.08 37.88
C SER A 16 5.06 25.13 36.72
N MET A 17 4.30 25.09 35.62
CA MET A 17 4.66 24.32 34.43
C MET A 17 5.89 24.92 33.74
N MET A 18 5.97 26.24 33.63
CA MET A 18 7.17 26.91 33.08
C MET A 18 8.39 26.66 33.95
N ALA A 19 8.28 26.79 35.28
CA ALA A 19 9.38 26.51 36.22
C ALA A 19 9.84 25.05 36.14
N MET A 20 8.93 24.10 35.98
CA MET A 20 9.27 22.68 35.78
C MET A 20 10.04 22.47 34.46
N GLN A 21 9.65 23.13 33.38
CA GLN A 21 10.36 23.07 32.10
C GLN A 21 11.78 23.65 32.23
N GLU A 22 11.90 24.79 32.90
CA GLU A 22 13.21 25.45 33.11
C GLU A 22 14.15 24.57 33.95
N GLU A 23 13.69 24.03 35.08
CA GLU A 23 14.49 23.08 35.90
C GLU A 23 14.86 21.82 35.10
N THR A 24 13.97 21.35 34.24
CA THR A 24 14.24 20.19 33.37
C THR A 24 15.30 20.52 32.31
N GLN A 25 15.26 21.70 31.70
CA GLN A 25 16.29 22.18 30.77
C GLN A 25 17.66 22.33 31.44
N LEU A 26 17.71 22.93 32.63
CA LEU A 26 18.93 23.06 33.39
C LEU A 26 19.53 21.70 33.77
N LEU A 27 18.68 20.73 34.10
CA LEU A 27 19.12 19.36 34.36
C LEU A 27 19.74 18.72 33.10
N TYR A 28 19.13 18.88 31.94
CA TYR A 28 19.66 18.37 30.66
C TYR A 28 20.99 19.03 30.31
N GLN A 29 21.12 20.35 30.49
CA GLN A 29 22.38 21.08 30.28
C GLN A 29 23.47 20.59 31.22
N LYS A 30 23.16 20.36 32.50
CA LYS A 30 24.10 19.87 33.50
C LYS A 30 24.67 18.49 33.18
N TYR A 31 23.88 17.63 32.58
CA TYR A 31 24.29 16.27 32.18
C TYR A 31 24.71 16.16 30.70
N GLY A 32 24.79 17.28 29.97
CA GLY A 32 25.18 17.27 28.55
C GLY A 32 24.22 16.51 27.65
N ILE A 33 22.99 16.31 28.11
CA ILE A 33 21.95 15.57 27.33
C ILE A 33 21.17 16.60 26.51
N SER A 34 21.28 16.53 25.20
CA SER A 34 20.46 17.34 24.31
C SER A 34 19.09 16.67 24.11
N PRO A 35 17.96 17.34 24.46
CA PRO A 35 16.62 16.83 24.13
C PRO A 35 16.38 16.74 22.62
N MET A 36 17.19 17.45 21.82
CA MET A 36 17.14 17.42 20.35
C MET A 36 17.78 16.17 19.74
N GLY A 37 18.57 15.38 20.49
CA GLY A 37 19.27 14.22 19.95
C GLY A 37 18.35 13.16 19.37
N SER A 38 17.19 12.91 20.00
CA SER A 38 16.18 11.98 19.49
C SER A 38 15.40 12.54 18.28
N CYS A 39 15.24 13.85 18.19
CA CYS A 39 14.57 14.49 17.04
C CYS A 39 15.43 14.41 15.77
N VAL A 40 16.75 14.51 15.90
CA VAL A 40 17.69 14.38 14.76
C VAL A 40 17.61 12.99 14.15
N GLN A 41 17.50 11.95 14.97
CA GLN A 41 17.32 10.58 14.50
C GLN A 41 16.01 10.43 13.71
N MET A 42 14.91 11.02 14.15
CA MET A 42 13.62 11.05 13.43
C MET A 42 13.75 11.76 12.08
N LEU A 43 14.45 12.90 12.04
CA LEU A 43 14.66 13.67 10.81
C LEU A 43 15.45 12.88 9.75
N ILE A 44 16.43 12.08 10.16
CA ILE A 44 17.21 11.22 9.26
C ILE A 44 16.35 10.01 8.83
N GLN A 45 15.55 9.46 9.72
CA GLN A 45 14.70 8.28 9.45
C GLN A 45 13.56 8.58 8.47
N MET A 46 12.98 9.79 8.51
CA MET A 46 11.83 10.14 7.65
C MET A 46 12.11 10.02 6.15
N PRO A 47 13.19 10.59 5.58
CA PRO A 47 13.51 10.42 4.17
C PRO A 47 13.71 8.96 3.76
N ILE A 48 14.33 8.15 4.64
CA ILE A 48 14.55 6.72 4.41
C ILE A 48 13.20 5.99 4.38
N LEU A 49 12.31 6.29 5.32
CA LEU A 49 10.97 5.71 5.38
C LEU A 49 10.15 6.06 4.14
N PHE A 50 10.19 7.33 3.68
CA PHE A 50 9.51 7.76 2.47
C PHE A 50 10.06 7.07 1.21
N ALA A 51 11.38 6.92 1.11
CA ALA A 51 12.00 6.20 0.00
C ALA A 51 11.55 4.73 -0.01
N LEU A 52 11.58 4.07 1.15
CA LEU A 52 11.13 2.68 1.32
C LEU A 52 9.65 2.53 0.98
N TYR A 53 8.78 3.44 1.48
CA TYR A 53 7.37 3.46 1.16
C TYR A 53 7.13 3.57 -0.36
N ARG A 54 7.88 4.45 -1.03
CA ARG A 54 7.76 4.62 -2.48
C ARG A 54 8.14 3.36 -3.26
N VAL A 55 9.15 2.61 -2.80
CA VAL A 55 9.52 1.32 -3.40
C VAL A 55 8.41 0.30 -3.23
N PHE A 56 7.88 0.14 -2.02
CA PHE A 56 6.77 -0.79 -1.78
C PHE A 56 5.48 -0.42 -2.52
N TYR A 57 5.22 0.87 -2.68
CA TYR A 57 4.02 1.32 -3.40
C TYR A 57 4.11 1.07 -4.91
N ASN A 58 5.32 0.93 -5.47
CA ASN A 58 5.60 0.73 -6.89
C ASN A 58 6.33 -0.59 -7.16
N ILE A 59 5.99 -1.67 -6.47
CA ILE A 59 6.65 -2.97 -6.61
C ILE A 59 6.86 -3.41 -8.06
N PRO A 60 5.87 -3.34 -8.99
CA PRO A 60 6.08 -3.76 -10.37
C PRO A 60 7.16 -2.96 -11.11
N ALA A 61 7.41 -1.70 -10.72
CA ALA A 61 8.46 -0.88 -11.34
C ALA A 61 9.87 -1.31 -10.93
N TYR A 62 10.02 -1.94 -9.74
CA TYR A 62 11.32 -2.31 -9.18
C TYR A 62 11.61 -3.82 -9.23
N LEU A 63 10.60 -4.68 -9.27
CA LEU A 63 10.76 -6.13 -9.31
C LEU A 63 10.43 -6.69 -10.70
N SER A 64 11.47 -6.99 -11.47
CA SER A 64 11.33 -7.57 -12.81
C SER A 64 10.54 -8.89 -12.83
N GLY A 65 10.64 -9.70 -11.78
CA GLY A 65 9.85 -10.93 -11.64
C GLY A 65 8.34 -10.67 -11.58
N VAL A 66 7.91 -9.67 -10.81
CA VAL A 66 6.49 -9.28 -10.74
C VAL A 66 6.04 -8.68 -12.08
N LYS A 67 6.85 -7.78 -12.67
CA LYS A 67 6.55 -7.21 -13.99
C LYS A 67 6.42 -8.30 -15.07
N GLY A 68 7.32 -9.29 -15.05
CA GLY A 68 7.30 -10.42 -16.00
C GLY A 68 6.04 -11.27 -15.93
N SER A 69 5.41 -11.39 -14.74
CA SER A 69 4.16 -12.13 -14.59
C SER A 69 2.99 -11.47 -15.32
N PHE A 70 3.05 -10.17 -15.57
CA PHE A 70 2.00 -9.43 -16.28
C PHE A 70 2.15 -9.45 -17.80
N THR A 71 3.34 -9.76 -18.36
CA THR A 71 3.62 -9.58 -19.79
C THR A 71 2.60 -10.27 -20.67
N GLY A 72 2.31 -11.55 -20.42
CA GLY A 72 1.35 -12.30 -21.25
C GLY A 72 -0.08 -11.76 -21.16
N LEU A 73 -0.50 -11.24 -20.01
CA LEU A 73 -1.81 -10.63 -19.85
C LEU A 73 -1.87 -9.26 -20.55
N VAL A 74 -0.82 -8.46 -20.43
CA VAL A 74 -0.72 -7.15 -21.12
C VAL A 74 -0.79 -7.33 -22.63
N ASP A 75 -0.06 -8.30 -23.18
CA ASP A 75 -0.08 -8.61 -24.61
C ASP A 75 -1.48 -9.03 -25.07
N SER A 76 -2.17 -9.87 -24.29
CA SER A 76 -3.53 -10.30 -24.58
C SER A 76 -4.53 -9.14 -24.53
N ILE A 77 -4.40 -8.24 -23.56
CA ILE A 77 -5.22 -7.04 -23.45
C ILE A 77 -4.99 -6.11 -24.66
N GLN A 78 -3.75 -5.86 -25.03
CA GLN A 78 -3.43 -4.96 -26.16
C GLN A 78 -3.92 -5.49 -27.51
N GLN A 79 -4.09 -6.81 -27.66
CA GLN A 79 -4.65 -7.43 -28.85
C GLN A 79 -6.19 -7.32 -28.91
N THR A 80 -6.84 -6.98 -27.81
CA THR A 80 -8.30 -6.83 -27.77
C THR A 80 -8.71 -5.46 -28.31
N SER A 81 -9.65 -5.44 -29.23
CA SER A 81 -10.18 -4.19 -29.79
C SER A 81 -10.84 -3.34 -28.70
N GLY A 82 -10.49 -2.05 -28.66
CA GLY A 82 -11.10 -1.10 -27.71
C GLY A 82 -10.62 -1.25 -26.25
N TYR A 83 -9.52 -1.94 -26.01
CA TYR A 83 -9.02 -2.21 -24.68
C TYR A 83 -8.82 -0.96 -23.82
N GLN A 84 -8.47 0.20 -24.41
CA GLN A 84 -8.29 1.44 -23.64
C GLN A 84 -9.58 1.86 -22.94
N ASN A 85 -10.72 1.83 -23.68
CA ASN A 85 -12.02 2.17 -23.10
C ASN A 85 -12.43 1.17 -22.02
N THR A 86 -12.14 -0.11 -22.25
CA THR A 86 -12.41 -1.17 -21.27
C THR A 86 -11.58 -0.98 -19.99
N LEU A 87 -10.30 -0.61 -20.11
CA LEU A 87 -9.45 -0.30 -18.96
C LEU A 87 -9.95 0.94 -18.19
N VAL A 88 -10.39 2.00 -18.91
CA VAL A 88 -11.00 3.17 -18.28
C VAL A 88 -12.25 2.79 -17.49
N SER A 89 -13.14 2.00 -18.09
CA SER A 89 -14.37 1.51 -17.41
C SER A 89 -14.05 0.63 -16.20
N LEU A 90 -13.01 -0.18 -16.27
CA LEU A 90 -12.50 -0.98 -15.15
C LEU A 90 -11.99 -0.08 -14.00
N MET A 91 -11.20 0.94 -14.34
CA MET A 91 -10.68 1.91 -13.37
C MET A 91 -11.81 2.70 -12.71
N GLU A 92 -12.78 3.14 -13.47
CA GLU A 92 -13.95 3.87 -12.95
C GLU A 92 -14.77 3.02 -11.99
N LYS A 93 -15.12 1.79 -12.40
CA LYS A 93 -15.92 0.89 -11.58
C LYS A 93 -15.30 0.51 -10.25
N TYR A 94 -13.97 0.38 -10.21
CA TYR A 94 -13.24 -0.05 -9.01
C TYR A 94 -12.45 1.08 -8.33
N ASN A 95 -12.64 2.33 -8.77
CA ASN A 95 -11.93 3.51 -8.25
C ASN A 95 -10.40 3.33 -8.23
N VAL A 96 -9.85 2.77 -9.31
CA VAL A 96 -8.42 2.52 -9.41
C VAL A 96 -7.66 3.81 -9.62
N VAL A 97 -6.70 4.10 -8.73
CA VAL A 97 -5.73 5.17 -8.88
C VAL A 97 -4.34 4.58 -8.79
N THR A 98 -3.56 4.75 -9.85
CA THR A 98 -2.23 4.16 -9.92
C THR A 98 -1.16 5.07 -9.30
N SER A 99 0.00 4.49 -9.02
CA SER A 99 1.15 5.23 -8.52
C SER A 99 1.73 6.23 -9.52
N SER A 100 1.54 5.96 -10.82
CA SER A 100 1.90 6.86 -11.92
C SER A 100 0.90 8.01 -12.11
N GLY A 101 -0.13 8.09 -11.25
CA GLY A 101 -1.15 9.14 -11.28
C GLY A 101 -2.21 8.95 -12.37
N LEU A 102 -2.38 7.71 -12.91
CA LEU A 102 -3.55 7.41 -13.72
C LEU A 102 -4.77 7.23 -12.82
N ASN A 103 -5.88 7.77 -13.28
CA ASN A 103 -7.22 7.58 -12.73
C ASN A 103 -8.23 7.58 -13.89
N ALA A 104 -9.48 7.27 -13.62
CA ALA A 104 -10.49 7.17 -14.67
C ALA A 104 -10.62 8.44 -15.54
N SER A 105 -10.41 9.64 -14.96
CA SER A 105 -10.57 10.91 -15.69
C SER A 105 -9.45 11.21 -16.69
N ASN A 106 -8.22 10.69 -16.47
CA ASN A 106 -7.07 10.97 -17.32
C ASN A 106 -6.53 9.74 -18.07
N ALA A 107 -7.03 8.53 -17.75
CA ALA A 107 -6.52 7.30 -18.33
C ALA A 107 -6.74 7.22 -19.84
N ALA A 108 -7.87 7.71 -20.36
CA ALA A 108 -8.17 7.68 -21.77
C ALA A 108 -7.08 8.39 -22.62
N SER A 109 -6.75 9.63 -22.26
CA SER A 109 -5.70 10.40 -22.99
C SER A 109 -4.33 9.78 -22.79
N LYS A 110 -3.95 9.42 -21.56
CA LYS A 110 -2.63 8.84 -21.29
C LYS A 110 -2.41 7.48 -21.95
N LEU A 111 -3.42 6.62 -22.03
CA LEU A 111 -3.34 5.33 -22.71
C LEU A 111 -3.31 5.50 -24.23
N ALA A 112 -3.95 6.54 -24.79
CA ALA A 112 -3.90 6.84 -26.22
C ALA A 112 -2.55 7.41 -26.66
N ASP A 113 -1.94 8.24 -25.82
CA ASP A 113 -0.66 8.90 -26.10
C ASP A 113 0.56 7.99 -25.82
N ALA A 114 0.38 6.93 -25.03
CA ALA A 114 1.45 6.02 -24.65
C ALA A 114 1.68 4.92 -25.69
N SER A 115 2.93 4.49 -25.82
CA SER A 115 3.33 3.39 -26.70
C SER A 115 4.46 2.56 -26.10
N GLY A 116 4.64 1.34 -26.59
CA GLY A 116 5.71 0.43 -26.18
C GLY A 116 5.72 0.18 -24.67
N ASP A 117 6.89 0.28 -24.05
CA ASP A 117 7.07 0.00 -22.62
C ASP A 117 6.25 0.92 -21.71
N THR A 118 6.02 2.17 -22.10
CA THR A 118 5.23 3.13 -21.31
C THR A 118 3.77 2.67 -21.22
N LEU A 119 3.20 2.25 -22.34
CA LEU A 119 1.84 1.73 -22.39
C LEU A 119 1.71 0.45 -21.57
N SER A 120 2.65 -0.49 -21.75
CA SER A 120 2.68 -1.73 -20.97
C SER A 120 2.78 -1.46 -19.46
N ASN A 121 3.63 -0.50 -19.04
CA ASN A 121 3.74 -0.13 -17.64
C ASN A 121 2.44 0.49 -17.10
N TYR A 122 1.74 1.31 -17.87
CA TYR A 122 0.43 1.84 -17.45
C TYR A 122 -0.61 0.74 -17.24
N ILE A 123 -0.68 -0.23 -18.15
CA ILE A 123 -1.60 -1.38 -18.01
C ILE A 123 -1.24 -2.20 -16.77
N ILE A 124 0.06 -2.48 -16.55
CA ILE A 124 0.53 -3.19 -15.36
C ILE A 124 0.16 -2.43 -14.07
N ASP A 125 0.35 -1.12 -14.04
CA ASP A 125 -0.01 -0.29 -12.88
C ASP A 125 -1.50 -0.36 -12.56
N ILE A 126 -2.36 -0.35 -13.59
CA ILE A 126 -3.81 -0.48 -13.43
C ILE A 126 -4.16 -1.84 -12.83
N LEU A 127 -3.65 -2.93 -13.44
CA LEU A 127 -3.92 -4.29 -13.01
C LEU A 127 -3.40 -4.56 -11.59
N TYR A 128 -2.20 -4.07 -11.27
CA TYR A 128 -1.60 -4.26 -9.95
C TYR A 128 -2.38 -3.56 -8.83
N LYS A 129 -3.05 -2.44 -9.13
CA LYS A 129 -3.89 -1.71 -8.17
C LYS A 129 -5.35 -2.18 -8.14
N LEU A 130 -5.68 -3.18 -8.92
CA LEU A 130 -7.03 -3.71 -8.99
C LEU A 130 -7.36 -4.49 -7.71
N PRO A 131 -8.48 -4.22 -7.03
CA PRO A 131 -8.91 -5.00 -5.88
C PRO A 131 -9.35 -6.42 -6.29
N SER A 132 -9.45 -7.35 -5.34
CA SER A 132 -9.84 -8.75 -5.58
C SER A 132 -11.12 -8.87 -6.41
N LYS A 133 -12.16 -8.06 -6.11
CA LYS A 133 -13.40 -8.02 -6.89
C LYS A 133 -13.21 -7.61 -8.37
N GLY A 134 -12.17 -6.84 -8.64
CA GLY A 134 -11.81 -6.46 -10.01
C GLY A 134 -11.15 -7.63 -10.74
N TRP A 135 -10.31 -8.40 -10.07
CA TRP A 135 -9.73 -9.63 -10.59
C TRP A 135 -10.80 -10.69 -10.85
N ASP A 136 -11.76 -10.88 -9.93
CA ASP A 136 -12.92 -11.77 -10.13
C ASP A 136 -13.69 -11.39 -11.40
N ALA A 137 -13.93 -10.10 -11.61
CA ALA A 137 -14.65 -9.63 -12.79
C ALA A 137 -13.86 -9.81 -14.10
N LEU A 138 -12.53 -9.77 -14.07
CA LEU A 138 -11.69 -10.11 -15.22
C LEU A 138 -11.74 -11.62 -15.51
N MET A 139 -11.67 -12.46 -14.49
CA MET A 139 -11.79 -13.92 -14.61
C MET A 139 -13.17 -14.34 -15.15
N ASP A 140 -14.24 -13.65 -14.73
CA ASP A 140 -15.61 -13.86 -15.23
C ASP A 140 -15.83 -13.37 -16.67
N GLY A 141 -14.82 -12.77 -17.32
CA GLY A 141 -14.95 -12.23 -18.69
C GLY A 141 -15.83 -10.97 -18.82
N LYS A 142 -16.14 -10.29 -17.71
CA LYS A 142 -17.05 -9.11 -17.72
C LYS A 142 -16.48 -7.88 -18.42
N PHE A 143 -15.15 -7.79 -18.56
CA PHE A 143 -14.46 -6.67 -19.19
C PHE A 143 -13.74 -7.10 -20.47
N PHE A 144 -13.07 -8.24 -20.44
CA PHE A 144 -12.34 -8.78 -21.57
C PHE A 144 -12.78 -10.22 -21.80
N ASP A 145 -13.18 -10.53 -23.02
CA ASP A 145 -13.53 -11.89 -23.42
C ASP A 145 -12.34 -12.57 -24.09
N GLY A 146 -12.20 -13.88 -23.87
CA GLY A 146 -11.17 -14.71 -24.51
C GLY A 146 -9.77 -14.62 -23.90
N ILE A 147 -9.55 -13.83 -22.84
CA ILE A 147 -8.24 -13.72 -22.19
C ILE A 147 -8.20 -14.32 -20.76
N GLN A 148 -9.26 -15.04 -20.35
CA GLN A 148 -9.41 -15.55 -18.98
C GLN A 148 -8.21 -16.39 -18.52
N SER A 149 -7.69 -17.22 -19.40
CA SER A 149 -6.52 -18.06 -19.08
C SER A 149 -5.25 -17.22 -18.78
N ALA A 150 -5.07 -16.09 -19.47
CA ALA A 150 -3.98 -15.16 -19.16
C ALA A 150 -4.22 -14.41 -17.84
N VAL A 151 -5.48 -14.08 -17.53
CA VAL A 151 -5.90 -13.49 -16.26
C VAL A 151 -5.61 -14.43 -15.10
N GLU A 152 -6.08 -15.68 -15.18
CA GLU A 152 -5.83 -16.71 -14.14
C GLU A 152 -4.36 -16.92 -13.90
N LYS A 153 -3.57 -17.14 -14.96
CA LYS A 153 -2.13 -17.34 -14.84
C LYS A 153 -1.41 -16.18 -14.16
N THR A 154 -1.81 -14.94 -14.50
CA THR A 154 -1.22 -13.74 -13.88
C THR A 154 -1.67 -13.60 -12.44
N HIS A 155 -2.94 -13.83 -12.14
CA HIS A 155 -3.47 -13.78 -10.79
C HIS A 155 -2.83 -14.81 -9.86
N ASP A 156 -2.66 -16.05 -10.32
CA ASP A 156 -1.99 -17.11 -9.55
C ASP A 156 -0.53 -16.76 -9.26
N ALA A 157 0.18 -16.21 -10.26
CA ALA A 157 1.53 -15.72 -10.04
C ALA A 157 1.60 -14.60 -9.00
N LEU A 158 0.64 -13.67 -9.00
CA LEU A 158 0.55 -12.59 -8.01
C LEU A 158 0.22 -13.11 -6.61
N LEU A 159 -0.65 -14.12 -6.50
CA LEU A 159 -0.92 -14.74 -5.21
C LEU A 159 0.34 -15.29 -4.57
N HIS A 160 1.25 -15.88 -5.35
CA HIS A 160 2.53 -16.36 -4.86
C HIS A 160 3.41 -15.24 -4.26
N PHE A 161 3.41 -14.05 -4.84
CA PHE A 161 4.15 -12.90 -4.31
C PHE A 161 3.45 -12.23 -3.12
N ASN A 162 2.12 -12.28 -3.09
CA ASN A 162 1.33 -11.61 -2.05
C ASN A 162 1.06 -12.49 -0.82
N TYR A 163 1.31 -13.79 -0.91
CA TYR A 163 1.11 -14.70 0.21
C TYR A 163 2.35 -14.76 1.09
N PHE A 164 2.24 -14.23 2.30
CA PHE A 164 3.28 -14.32 3.32
C PHE A 164 2.70 -14.95 4.60
N LEU A 165 3.29 -16.05 5.06
CA LEU A 165 2.82 -16.79 6.24
C LEU A 165 1.33 -17.17 6.22
N GLY A 166 0.78 -17.46 5.04
CA GLY A 166 -0.64 -17.80 4.87
C GLY A 166 -1.59 -16.60 4.85
N LEU A 167 -1.07 -15.38 4.87
CA LEU A 167 -1.83 -14.15 4.76
C LEU A 167 -1.57 -13.48 3.40
N ASN A 168 -2.65 -13.04 2.75
CA ASN A 168 -2.53 -12.22 1.56
C ASN A 168 -2.28 -10.76 1.98
N ILE A 169 -1.05 -10.27 1.78
CA ILE A 169 -0.64 -8.92 2.17
C ILE A 169 -1.27 -7.80 1.31
N SER A 170 -1.92 -8.15 0.20
CA SER A 170 -2.68 -7.20 -0.63
C SER A 170 -4.09 -6.94 -0.11
N ASP A 171 -4.60 -7.79 0.80
CA ASP A 171 -5.90 -7.60 1.41
C ASP A 171 -5.88 -6.49 2.47
N THR A 172 -7.02 -5.84 2.67
CA THR A 172 -7.12 -4.83 3.72
C THR A 172 -7.00 -5.48 5.10
N PRO A 173 -6.36 -4.82 6.08
CA PRO A 173 -6.22 -5.38 7.45
C PRO A 173 -7.54 -5.81 8.07
N TRP A 174 -8.65 -5.16 7.71
CA TRP A 174 -9.98 -5.48 8.19
C TRP A 174 -10.48 -6.84 7.68
N TYR A 175 -10.19 -7.18 6.45
CA TYR A 175 -10.52 -8.50 5.87
C TYR A 175 -9.77 -9.62 6.58
N ILE A 176 -8.49 -9.43 6.84
CA ILE A 176 -7.64 -10.41 7.56
C ILE A 176 -8.18 -10.69 8.96
N ILE A 177 -8.62 -9.66 9.68
CA ILE A 177 -9.19 -9.79 11.03
C ILE A 177 -10.51 -10.59 11.00
N THR A 178 -11.39 -10.31 10.05
CA THR A 178 -12.68 -11.01 9.94
C THR A 178 -12.52 -12.47 9.57
N VAL A 179 -11.60 -12.80 8.65
CA VAL A 179 -11.32 -14.20 8.25
C VAL A 179 -10.68 -14.98 9.38
N SER A 180 -9.70 -14.40 10.09
CA SER A 180 -9.09 -15.05 11.26
C SER A 180 -10.12 -15.34 12.36
N TYR A 181 -11.05 -14.43 12.61
CA TYR A 181 -12.09 -14.62 13.63
C TYR A 181 -13.07 -15.74 13.23
N THR A 182 -13.47 -15.82 11.97
CA THR A 182 -14.36 -16.89 11.48
C THR A 182 -13.68 -18.24 11.48
N HIS A 183 -12.40 -18.33 11.17
CA HIS A 183 -11.62 -19.57 11.22
C HIS A 183 -11.46 -20.10 12.66
N LEU A 184 -11.15 -19.24 13.61
CA LEU A 184 -11.05 -19.62 15.03
C LEU A 184 -12.39 -20.12 15.58
N ARG A 185 -13.48 -19.44 15.24
CA ARG A 185 -14.84 -19.84 15.67
C ARG A 185 -15.29 -21.16 15.04
N ALA A 186 -14.91 -21.44 13.80
CA ALA A 186 -15.20 -22.71 13.14
C ALA A 186 -14.46 -23.91 13.77
N HIS A 187 -13.29 -23.68 14.36
CA HIS A 187 -12.54 -24.71 15.11
C HIS A 187 -13.17 -24.99 16.48
N GLU A 188 -13.67 -23.97 17.18
CA GLU A 188 -14.36 -24.15 18.46
C GLU A 188 -15.69 -24.91 18.32
N THR A 189 -16.43 -24.70 17.23
CA THR A 189 -17.71 -25.40 17.00
C THR A 189 -17.54 -26.85 16.52
N LYS A 190 -16.34 -27.28 16.10
CA LYS A 190 -16.05 -28.68 15.76
C LYS A 190 -15.50 -29.49 16.94
N ALA A 191 -15.16 -28.84 18.06
CA ALA A 191 -14.61 -29.48 19.26
C ALA A 191 -15.66 -29.75 20.35
N ASN A 192 -16.94 -29.42 20.14
CA ASN A 192 -18.12 -29.78 20.94
C ASN A 192 -19.05 -30.67 20.13
#